data_99e2e2c0844d275d4b64a6c174f1684a
#
_entry.id   99e2e2c0844d275d4b64a6c174f1684a
#
_cell.length_a   1.000
_cell.length_b   1.000
_cell.length_c   1.000
_cell.angle_alpha   90.00
_cell.angle_beta   90.00
_cell.angle_gamma   90.00
#
_symmetry.space_group_name_H-M   'P 1'
#
loop_
_entity.id
_entity.type
_entity.pdbx_description
1 polymer ?
#
loop_
_entity_poly.entity_id
_entity_poly.type
_entity_poly.pdbx_seq_one_letter_code
_entity_poly.pdbx_strand_id
1 'polypeptide(L)'
;KNTIYPDTKCYPMPYGTMDYVVGDKVSIKDGSTYRYYYKLASGRRVYCDDVEAVTSGVSIKNNKITDMTVKANSEFTYVILKSDYPVSYLPDYSTGKIKFEFQNTTSTPGDLQLSKNPLFSSATWNDSTLELELLDDNGFLGYKGYHENGNIVLRFNNPTGIKGARITVDSGHGGSDPGVADDIDPNWPEKKINWELSKEIASALEAKGAEVNLLQTYETTPLWTAVWHRQ
;
A
#
# COMPACT_ATOMS: atom_id res chain seq x y z
N LYS A 1 25.58 6.61 8.93
CA LYS A 1 25.13 5.22 8.63
C LYS A 1 23.80 5.34 7.93
N ASN A 2 23.78 5.22 6.58
CA ASN A 2 22.54 5.14 5.82
C ASN A 2 22.05 3.70 5.89
N THR A 3 21.22 3.39 6.85
CA THR A 3 20.46 2.14 6.86
C THR A 3 19.33 2.26 5.82
N ILE A 4 19.23 1.27 4.96
CA ILE A 4 18.18 1.15 3.92
C ILE A 4 16.84 0.82 4.50
N TYR A 5 16.83 0.25 5.68
CA TYR A 5 15.65 -0.12 6.46
C TYR A 5 15.55 0.84 7.66
N PRO A 6 15.24 2.12 7.42
CA PRO A 6 14.68 2.90 8.49
C PRO A 6 13.31 2.29 8.77
N ASP A 7 12.76 2.60 9.91
CA ASP A 7 11.36 2.34 10.28
C ASP A 7 10.35 3.04 9.34
N THR A 8 10.65 3.05 8.06
CA THR A 8 9.85 3.71 7.02
C THR A 8 8.86 2.73 6.46
N LYS A 9 7.61 3.06 6.67
CA LYS A 9 6.48 2.40 6.02
C LYS A 9 6.71 2.35 4.51
N CYS A 10 6.67 1.16 3.91
CA CYS A 10 6.71 0.99 2.47
C CYS A 10 5.28 1.08 1.94
N TYR A 11 5.00 2.10 1.14
CA TYR A 11 3.72 2.21 0.44
C TYR A 11 3.94 1.94 -1.04
N PRO A 12 3.21 1.01 -1.65
CA PRO A 12 3.28 0.80 -3.08
C PRO A 12 2.82 2.06 -3.81
N MET A 13 3.59 2.48 -4.81
CA MET A 13 3.16 3.51 -5.76
C MET A 13 2.45 2.84 -6.94
N PRO A 14 1.27 3.31 -7.36
CA PRO A 14 0.62 2.80 -8.55
C PRO A 14 1.51 2.95 -9.79
N TYR A 15 1.42 2.00 -10.71
CA TYR A 15 2.08 2.10 -12.00
C TYR A 15 1.68 3.40 -12.72
N GLY A 16 2.64 4.07 -13.33
CA GLY A 16 2.44 5.36 -13.99
C GLY A 16 2.43 6.58 -13.07
N THR A 17 2.68 6.40 -11.76
CA THR A 17 2.84 7.53 -10.83
C THR A 17 4.04 8.39 -11.22
N MET A 18 3.86 9.71 -11.20
CA MET A 18 4.89 10.71 -11.49
C MET A 18 5.38 11.39 -10.21
N ASP A 19 6.70 11.54 -10.11
CA ASP A 19 7.34 12.30 -9.03
C ASP A 19 8.66 12.93 -9.53
N TYR A 20 9.24 13.85 -8.78
CA TYR A 20 10.54 14.44 -9.08
C TYR A 20 11.67 13.68 -8.40
N VAL A 21 12.74 13.46 -9.15
CA VAL A 21 14.01 13.00 -8.59
C VAL A 21 14.73 14.19 -7.95
N VAL A 22 15.23 14.00 -6.73
CA VAL A 22 16.01 15.01 -5.98
C VAL A 22 17.40 14.48 -5.66
N GLY A 23 18.40 15.21 -6.10
CA GLY A 23 19.82 14.86 -5.91
C GLY A 23 20.28 13.66 -6.76
N ASP A 24 21.41 13.08 -6.36
CA ASP A 24 22.05 11.98 -7.08
C ASP A 24 21.46 10.61 -6.74
N LYS A 25 21.71 9.65 -7.61
CA LYS A 25 21.42 8.23 -7.33
C LYS A 25 22.12 7.75 -6.07
N VAL A 26 21.43 6.99 -5.27
CA VAL A 26 21.97 6.32 -4.08
C VAL A 26 22.26 4.88 -4.42
N SER A 27 23.50 4.45 -4.23
CA SER A 27 23.87 3.03 -4.33
C SER A 27 23.79 2.37 -2.97
N ILE A 28 23.25 1.16 -2.94
CA ILE A 28 23.08 0.39 -1.72
C ILE A 28 23.60 -1.01 -1.98
N LYS A 29 24.53 -1.47 -1.12
CA LYS A 29 25.10 -2.81 -1.23
C LYS A 29 24.07 -3.84 -0.73
N ASP A 30 23.76 -4.79 -1.59
CA ASP A 30 22.88 -5.92 -1.30
C ASP A 30 23.65 -7.23 -1.58
N GLY A 31 24.13 -7.86 -0.53
CA GLY A 31 25.02 -8.99 -0.65
C GLY A 31 26.32 -8.63 -1.38
N SER A 32 26.57 -9.26 -2.53
CA SER A 32 27.71 -9.01 -3.43
C SER A 32 27.45 -7.97 -4.51
N THR A 33 26.21 -7.47 -4.64
CA THR A 33 25.78 -6.54 -5.70
C THR A 33 25.45 -5.16 -5.14
N TYR A 34 25.35 -4.16 -6.03
CA TYR A 34 24.87 -2.85 -5.69
C TYR A 34 23.55 -2.60 -6.41
N ARG A 35 22.55 -2.08 -5.66
CA ARG A 35 21.29 -1.59 -6.21
C ARG A 35 21.27 -0.08 -6.19
N TYR A 36 20.68 0.53 -7.19
CA TYR A 36 20.63 1.98 -7.34
C TYR A 36 19.20 2.48 -7.19
N TYR A 37 19.06 3.58 -6.44
CA TYR A 37 17.77 4.16 -6.12
C TYR A 37 17.78 5.65 -6.41
N TYR A 38 16.67 6.16 -6.89
CA TYR A 38 16.38 7.59 -6.88
C TYR A 38 15.72 7.98 -5.56
N LYS A 39 16.10 9.16 -5.04
CA LYS A 39 15.33 9.86 -4.02
C LYS A 39 14.27 10.68 -4.73
N LEU A 40 13.04 10.65 -4.22
CA LEU A 40 11.91 11.39 -4.77
C LEU A 40 11.58 12.60 -3.90
N ALA A 41 10.97 13.62 -4.51
CA ALA A 41 10.53 14.81 -3.79
C ALA A 41 9.50 14.51 -2.70
N SER A 42 8.71 13.47 -2.87
CA SER A 42 7.80 12.91 -1.85
C SER A 42 8.52 12.29 -0.63
N GLY A 43 9.85 12.32 -0.59
CA GLY A 43 10.65 11.67 0.46
C GLY A 43 10.85 10.17 0.29
N ARG A 44 10.24 9.57 -0.72
CA ARG A 44 10.36 8.15 -1.04
C ARG A 44 11.68 7.83 -1.75
N ARG A 45 11.96 6.53 -1.87
CA ARG A 45 13.00 6.00 -2.76
C ARG A 45 12.38 4.97 -3.67
N VAL A 46 12.82 4.98 -4.92
CA VAL A 46 12.37 4.02 -5.94
C VAL A 46 13.60 3.40 -6.60
N TYR A 47 13.51 2.13 -6.94
CA TYR A 47 14.55 1.43 -7.66
C TYR A 47 14.70 2.01 -9.07
N CYS A 48 15.95 2.24 -9.51
CA CYS A 48 16.17 2.95 -10.77
C CYS A 48 15.64 2.20 -12.00
N ASP A 49 15.59 0.86 -11.94
CA ASP A 49 15.13 0.03 -13.05
C ASP A 49 13.60 -0.07 -13.13
N ASP A 50 12.89 0.38 -12.07
CA ASP A 50 11.42 0.38 -12.01
C ASP A 50 10.81 1.71 -12.50
N VAL A 51 11.62 2.63 -13.00
CA VAL A 51 11.16 3.96 -13.42
C VAL A 51 11.74 4.40 -14.76
N GLU A 52 10.96 5.18 -15.47
CA GLU A 52 11.36 5.83 -16.71
C GLU A 52 11.48 7.35 -16.50
N ALA A 53 12.53 7.95 -17.10
CA ALA A 53 12.65 9.39 -17.11
C ALA A 53 11.64 9.98 -18.09
N VAL A 54 10.76 10.85 -17.61
CA VAL A 54 9.88 11.63 -18.47
C VAL A 54 10.71 12.70 -19.18
N THR A 55 10.67 12.70 -20.51
CA THR A 55 11.43 13.65 -21.34
C THR A 55 10.93 15.07 -21.16
N SER A 56 11.81 16.02 -21.48
CA SER A 56 11.68 17.47 -21.26
C SER A 56 10.32 18.06 -21.63
N GLY A 57 9.80 18.95 -20.78
CA GLY A 57 8.59 19.74 -21.01
C GLY A 57 7.40 19.41 -20.13
N VAL A 58 7.43 18.29 -19.40
CA VAL A 58 6.37 17.96 -18.42
C VAL A 58 6.75 18.51 -17.05
N SER A 59 5.87 19.30 -16.46
CA SER A 59 6.02 19.82 -15.10
C SER A 59 4.78 19.47 -14.28
N ILE A 60 4.98 18.69 -13.22
CA ILE A 60 3.91 18.31 -12.29
C ILE A 60 3.80 19.25 -11.08
N LYS A 61 4.61 20.33 -11.02
CA LYS A 61 4.73 21.24 -9.85
C LYS A 61 3.42 21.90 -9.41
N ASN A 62 2.50 22.07 -10.33
CA ASN A 62 1.24 22.75 -10.08
C ASN A 62 0.07 21.83 -10.45
N ASN A 63 0.18 20.57 -10.07
CA ASN A 63 -0.90 19.62 -10.29
C ASN A 63 -2.19 20.13 -9.63
N LYS A 64 -3.29 19.89 -10.29
CA LYS A 64 -4.63 20.21 -9.78
C LYS A 64 -5.46 18.93 -9.72
N ILE A 65 -6.11 18.74 -8.61
CA ILE A 65 -7.20 17.78 -8.49
C ILE A 65 -8.47 18.62 -8.63
N THR A 66 -9.17 18.46 -9.74
CA THR A 66 -10.28 19.34 -10.14
C THR A 66 -11.65 18.80 -9.75
N ASP A 67 -11.73 17.50 -9.50
CA ASP A 67 -12.97 16.85 -9.12
C ASP A 67 -12.71 15.60 -8.28
N MET A 68 -13.67 15.26 -7.42
CA MET A 68 -13.71 14.03 -6.66
C MET A 68 -15.10 13.42 -6.75
N THR A 69 -15.17 12.15 -7.11
CA THR A 69 -16.41 11.38 -7.14
C THR A 69 -16.27 10.14 -6.27
N VAL A 70 -17.25 9.89 -5.41
CA VAL A 70 -17.35 8.64 -4.64
C VAL A 70 -18.48 7.79 -5.23
N LYS A 71 -18.16 6.54 -5.56
CA LYS A 71 -19.10 5.53 -6.07
C LYS A 71 -18.94 4.24 -5.27
N ALA A 72 -20.01 3.53 -5.06
CA ALA A 72 -19.98 2.24 -4.37
C ALA A 72 -20.82 1.19 -5.10
N ASN A 73 -20.38 -0.04 -5.03
CA ASN A 73 -21.16 -1.23 -5.37
C ASN A 73 -21.19 -2.19 -4.15
N SER A 74 -21.60 -3.43 -4.33
CA SER A 74 -21.67 -4.41 -3.22
C SER A 74 -20.31 -4.76 -2.60
N GLU A 75 -19.21 -4.67 -3.37
CA GLU A 75 -17.89 -5.14 -2.96
C GLU A 75 -16.93 -3.99 -2.64
N PHE A 76 -17.04 -2.88 -3.36
CA PHE A 76 -16.07 -1.81 -3.34
C PHE A 76 -16.68 -0.43 -3.24
N THR A 77 -15.95 0.45 -2.54
CA THR A 77 -16.13 1.91 -2.61
C THR A 77 -14.94 2.51 -3.36
N TYR A 78 -15.24 3.36 -4.34
CA TYR A 78 -14.24 4.02 -5.17
C TYR A 78 -14.23 5.51 -4.86
N VAL A 79 -13.05 6.06 -4.60
CA VAL A 79 -12.79 7.49 -4.60
C VAL A 79 -12.01 7.80 -5.87
N ILE A 80 -12.63 8.53 -6.79
CA ILE A 80 -12.09 8.84 -8.12
C ILE A 80 -11.75 10.31 -8.15
N LEU A 81 -10.49 10.62 -8.35
CA LEU A 81 -9.95 11.98 -8.35
C LEU A 81 -9.51 12.34 -9.76
N LYS A 82 -10.13 13.36 -10.34
CA LYS A 82 -9.69 13.93 -11.63
C LYS A 82 -8.48 14.81 -11.39
N SER A 83 -7.33 14.38 -11.88
CA SER A 83 -6.04 15.03 -11.65
C SER A 83 -5.37 15.39 -12.97
N ASP A 84 -4.69 16.53 -13.05
CA ASP A 84 -3.94 16.91 -14.26
C ASP A 84 -2.81 15.92 -14.55
N TYR A 85 -2.20 15.38 -13.47
CA TYR A 85 -1.13 14.38 -13.53
C TYR A 85 -1.34 13.25 -12.52
N PRO A 86 -0.82 12.04 -12.79
CA PRO A 86 -0.86 10.92 -11.86
C PRO A 86 0.21 11.09 -10.76
N VAL A 87 0.08 12.12 -9.94
CA VAL A 87 1.05 12.43 -8.89
C VAL A 87 1.10 11.39 -7.79
N SER A 88 2.24 11.31 -7.11
CA SER A 88 2.40 10.47 -5.92
C SER A 88 1.59 10.99 -4.74
N TYR A 89 1.20 10.10 -3.83
CA TYR A 89 0.53 10.45 -2.59
C TYR A 89 1.04 9.61 -1.43
N LEU A 90 0.96 10.16 -0.22
CA LEU A 90 1.33 9.49 1.03
C LEU A 90 0.06 9.15 1.80
N PRO A 91 -0.27 7.86 1.96
CA PRO A 91 -1.36 7.46 2.81
C PRO A 91 -0.94 7.50 4.28
N ASP A 92 -1.83 7.93 5.15
CA ASP A 92 -1.72 7.79 6.58
C ASP A 92 -3.04 7.28 7.15
N TYR A 93 -2.97 6.38 8.12
CA TYR A 93 -4.13 5.79 8.76
C TYR A 93 -4.07 6.04 10.26
N SER A 94 -5.15 6.55 10.79
CA SER A 94 -5.44 6.61 12.22
C SER A 94 -6.84 6.04 12.48
N THR A 95 -7.15 5.72 13.73
CA THR A 95 -8.46 5.16 14.09
C THR A 95 -9.58 6.01 13.53
N GLY A 96 -10.45 5.42 12.70
CA GLY A 96 -11.58 6.06 12.09
C GLY A 96 -11.28 7.00 10.91
N LYS A 97 -10.00 7.21 10.55
CA LYS A 97 -9.62 8.19 9.52
C LYS A 97 -8.52 7.68 8.60
N ILE A 98 -8.65 8.01 7.32
CA ILE A 98 -7.62 7.74 6.30
C ILE A 98 -7.29 9.05 5.62
N LYS A 99 -5.99 9.38 5.54
CA LYS A 99 -5.49 10.58 4.87
C LYS A 99 -4.66 10.20 3.66
N PHE A 100 -4.75 11.01 2.62
CA PHE A 100 -3.92 10.93 1.44
C PHE A 100 -3.35 12.31 1.15
N GLU A 101 -2.06 12.49 1.40
CA GLU A 101 -1.34 13.72 1.05
C GLU A 101 -0.82 13.62 -0.38
N PHE A 102 -1.40 14.40 -1.31
CA PHE A 102 -1.03 14.41 -2.72
C PHE A 102 0.15 15.36 -2.96
N GLN A 103 1.22 14.82 -3.52
CA GLN A 103 2.43 15.58 -3.77
C GLN A 103 2.29 16.51 -4.98
N ASN A 104 3.00 17.62 -4.97
CA ASN A 104 3.00 18.60 -6.06
C ASN A 104 1.60 19.17 -6.42
N THR A 105 0.62 19.03 -5.55
CA THR A 105 -0.76 19.47 -5.78
C THR A 105 -0.98 20.82 -5.14
N THR A 106 -1.48 21.79 -5.92
CA THR A 106 -1.68 23.19 -5.50
C THR A 106 -3.13 23.61 -5.47
N SER A 107 -4.03 22.76 -5.96
CA SER A 107 -5.47 23.02 -5.97
C SER A 107 -6.26 21.73 -5.82
N THR A 108 -7.28 21.78 -5.00
CA THR A 108 -8.20 20.68 -4.69
C THR A 108 -9.65 21.12 -4.82
N PRO A 109 -10.60 20.20 -5.01
CA PRO A 109 -12.00 20.55 -5.31
C PRO A 109 -12.78 21.13 -4.11
N GLY A 110 -12.20 21.14 -2.91
CA GLY A 110 -12.91 21.45 -1.69
C GLY A 110 -13.73 20.25 -1.16
N ASP A 111 -14.43 20.48 -0.06
CA ASP A 111 -15.24 19.45 0.58
C ASP A 111 -16.46 19.11 -0.26
N LEU A 112 -16.77 17.83 -0.38
CA LEU A 112 -17.86 17.33 -1.18
C LEU A 112 -18.87 16.56 -0.34
N GLN A 113 -20.14 16.67 -0.74
CA GLN A 113 -21.16 15.78 -0.24
C GLN A 113 -20.93 14.38 -0.83
N LEU A 114 -20.72 13.41 0.04
CA LEU A 114 -20.51 12.04 -0.40
C LEU A 114 -21.81 11.42 -0.94
N SER A 115 -21.71 10.77 -2.08
CA SER A 115 -22.74 9.83 -2.50
C SER A 115 -22.88 8.71 -1.48
N LYS A 116 -24.09 8.15 -1.34
CA LYS A 116 -24.33 7.03 -0.43
C LYS A 116 -23.32 5.91 -0.67
N ASN A 117 -22.58 5.56 0.36
CA ASN A 117 -21.57 4.51 0.35
C ASN A 117 -21.53 3.82 1.72
N PRO A 118 -21.03 2.57 1.81
CA PRO A 118 -20.99 1.83 3.07
C PRO A 118 -19.75 2.09 3.94
N LEU A 119 -18.82 2.94 3.49
CA LEU A 119 -17.50 3.03 4.11
C LEU A 119 -17.20 4.38 4.74
N PHE A 120 -17.58 5.50 4.09
CA PHE A 120 -17.20 6.84 4.51
C PHE A 120 -18.40 7.69 4.94
N SER A 121 -18.23 8.39 6.06
CA SER A 121 -19.17 9.39 6.58
C SER A 121 -18.90 10.78 6.02
N SER A 122 -17.63 11.14 5.82
CA SER A 122 -17.22 12.43 5.28
C SER A 122 -15.94 12.34 4.44
N ALA A 123 -15.73 13.36 3.60
CA ALA A 123 -14.50 13.60 2.88
C ALA A 123 -14.21 15.10 2.91
N THR A 124 -13.07 15.46 3.45
CA THR A 124 -12.64 16.86 3.59
C THR A 124 -11.25 17.06 2.98
N TRP A 125 -11.02 18.27 2.48
CA TRP A 125 -9.73 18.69 1.98
C TRP A 125 -9.08 19.69 2.91
N ASN A 126 -7.81 19.44 3.24
CA ASN A 126 -6.95 20.38 3.95
C ASN A 126 -5.67 20.53 3.11
N ASP A 127 -5.53 21.68 2.44
CA ASP A 127 -4.51 21.90 1.41
C ASP A 127 -4.51 20.75 0.36
N SER A 128 -3.41 20.02 0.22
CA SER A 128 -3.28 18.88 -0.69
C SER A 128 -3.63 17.53 -0.06
N THR A 129 -4.22 17.52 1.12
CA THR A 129 -4.56 16.30 1.87
C THR A 129 -6.04 16.02 1.84
N LEU A 130 -6.42 14.89 1.29
CA LEU A 130 -7.77 14.32 1.42
C LEU A 130 -7.86 13.55 2.73
N GLU A 131 -8.80 13.91 3.59
CA GLU A 131 -9.16 13.16 4.79
C GLU A 131 -10.51 12.48 4.56
N LEU A 132 -10.55 11.17 4.71
CA LEU A 132 -11.75 10.33 4.64
C LEU A 132 -12.05 9.80 6.04
N GLU A 133 -13.25 10.09 6.56
CA GLU A 133 -13.70 9.60 7.85
C GLU A 133 -14.56 8.35 7.65
N LEU A 134 -14.27 7.30 8.42
CA LEU A 134 -14.98 6.04 8.33
C LEU A 134 -16.34 6.11 9.05
N LEU A 135 -17.33 5.35 8.55
CA LEU A 135 -18.59 5.12 9.25
C LEU A 135 -18.44 4.19 10.47
N ASP A 136 -17.45 3.28 10.41
CA ASP A 136 -17.08 2.37 11.47
C ASP A 136 -15.54 2.36 11.55
N ASP A 137 -15.00 2.65 12.73
CA ASP A 137 -13.56 2.73 12.98
C ASP A 137 -12.83 1.42 12.61
N ASN A 138 -13.53 0.29 12.62
CA ASN A 138 -13.02 -1.03 12.27
C ASN A 138 -13.35 -1.43 10.81
N GLY A 139 -14.01 -0.56 10.05
CA GLY A 139 -14.49 -0.86 8.70
C GLY A 139 -13.41 -0.84 7.61
N PHE A 140 -12.17 -0.45 7.93
CA PHE A 140 -11.11 -0.36 6.94
C PHE A 140 -10.47 -1.72 6.65
N LEU A 141 -10.74 -2.25 5.46
CA LEU A 141 -10.23 -3.53 4.96
C LEU A 141 -9.16 -3.37 3.87
N GLY A 142 -8.45 -2.24 3.88
CA GLY A 142 -7.43 -1.91 2.90
C GLY A 142 -7.98 -1.27 1.62
N TYR A 143 -7.05 -0.83 0.77
CA TYR A 143 -7.38 -0.21 -0.51
C TYR A 143 -6.34 -0.57 -1.58
N LYS A 144 -6.73 -0.37 -2.84
CA LYS A 144 -5.83 -0.40 -4.00
C LYS A 144 -5.88 0.94 -4.71
N GLY A 145 -4.72 1.58 -4.88
CA GLY A 145 -4.57 2.77 -5.73
C GLY A 145 -4.13 2.39 -7.14
N TYR A 146 -4.67 3.07 -8.15
CA TYR A 146 -4.25 2.93 -9.54
C TYR A 146 -4.64 4.18 -10.35
N HIS A 147 -4.10 4.28 -11.56
CA HIS A 147 -4.44 5.35 -12.51
C HIS A 147 -5.30 4.78 -13.63
N GLU A 148 -6.38 5.47 -13.96
CA GLU A 148 -7.30 5.07 -15.02
C GLU A 148 -7.94 6.28 -15.68
N ASN A 149 -7.83 6.38 -17.02
CA ASN A 149 -8.45 7.44 -17.82
C ASN A 149 -8.16 8.86 -17.32
N GLY A 150 -6.93 9.13 -16.88
CA GLY A 150 -6.53 10.44 -16.34
C GLY A 150 -7.00 10.71 -14.90
N ASN A 151 -7.52 9.69 -14.21
CA ASN A 151 -7.91 9.80 -12.82
C ASN A 151 -6.95 9.03 -11.92
N ILE A 152 -6.82 9.50 -10.67
CA ILE A 152 -6.29 8.72 -9.56
C ILE A 152 -7.48 8.01 -8.94
N VAL A 153 -7.44 6.68 -8.89
CA VAL A 153 -8.52 5.87 -8.33
C VAL A 153 -8.04 5.19 -7.06
N LEU A 154 -8.77 5.40 -5.97
CA LEU A 154 -8.59 4.71 -4.70
C LEU A 154 -9.80 3.78 -4.52
N ARG A 155 -9.58 2.47 -4.66
CA ARG A 155 -10.61 1.46 -4.51
C ARG A 155 -10.49 0.79 -3.15
N PHE A 156 -11.48 0.92 -2.34
CA PHE A 156 -11.56 0.35 -0.99
C PHE A 156 -12.44 -0.90 -0.99
N ASN A 157 -12.06 -1.90 -0.19
CA ASN A 157 -12.95 -3.02 0.08
C ASN A 157 -14.08 -2.56 1.03
N ASN A 158 -15.31 -2.89 0.71
CA ASN A 158 -16.44 -2.61 1.59
C ASN A 158 -16.40 -3.52 2.82
N PRO A 159 -16.81 -3.04 4.00
CA PRO A 159 -16.88 -3.89 5.18
C PRO A 159 -17.96 -4.96 5.02
N THR A 160 -17.56 -6.21 5.01
CA THR A 160 -18.46 -7.37 4.87
C THR A 160 -18.55 -8.21 6.15
N GLY A 161 -17.81 -7.82 7.19
CA GLY A 161 -17.56 -8.67 8.34
C GLY A 161 -16.62 -9.85 7.98
N ILE A 162 -16.46 -10.81 8.89
CA ILE A 162 -15.58 -11.97 8.64
C ILE A 162 -16.23 -12.95 7.66
N LYS A 163 -17.55 -13.15 7.74
CA LYS A 163 -18.26 -14.09 6.86
C LYS A 163 -18.23 -13.60 5.41
N GLY A 164 -17.64 -14.41 4.53
CA GLY A 164 -17.47 -14.07 3.11
C GLY A 164 -16.29 -13.16 2.82
N ALA A 165 -15.54 -12.70 3.83
CA ALA A 165 -14.31 -11.96 3.62
C ALA A 165 -13.23 -12.88 3.03
N ARG A 166 -12.49 -12.36 2.02
CA ARG A 166 -11.28 -13.03 1.53
C ARG A 166 -10.09 -12.49 2.29
N ILE A 167 -9.45 -13.34 3.07
CA ILE A 167 -8.36 -12.98 3.97
C ILE A 167 -7.12 -13.77 3.56
N THR A 168 -6.02 -13.05 3.35
CA THR A 168 -4.73 -13.68 3.11
C THR A 168 -3.94 -13.69 4.42
N VAL A 169 -3.46 -14.87 4.79
CA VAL A 169 -2.53 -15.07 5.90
C VAL A 169 -1.17 -15.39 5.32
N ASP A 170 -0.18 -14.55 5.64
CA ASP A 170 1.20 -14.68 5.17
C ASP A 170 2.08 -15.08 6.35
N SER A 171 2.60 -16.31 6.31
CA SER A 171 3.49 -16.83 7.34
C SER A 171 4.90 -16.26 7.15
N GLY A 172 5.42 -15.54 8.12
CA GLY A 172 6.80 -15.05 8.08
C GLY A 172 7.83 -16.17 8.10
N HIS A 173 8.93 -15.96 7.37
CA HIS A 173 10.01 -16.93 7.17
C HIS A 173 9.57 -18.22 6.44
N GLY A 174 10.51 -19.10 6.04
CA GLY A 174 10.19 -20.33 5.33
C GLY A 174 11.31 -20.76 4.39
N GLY A 175 11.26 -21.98 3.87
CA GLY A 175 12.29 -22.53 3.01
C GLY A 175 13.67 -22.49 3.67
N SER A 176 14.63 -21.82 3.04
CA SER A 176 15.98 -21.65 3.56
C SER A 176 16.12 -20.55 4.63
N ASP A 177 15.08 -19.76 4.84
CA ASP A 177 15.06 -18.69 5.86
C ASP A 177 14.42 -19.22 7.16
N PRO A 178 15.21 -19.55 8.19
CA PRO A 178 14.68 -20.08 9.45
C PRO A 178 14.04 -19.01 10.33
N GLY A 179 14.27 -17.71 10.05
CA GLY A 179 14.06 -16.64 11.02
C GLY A 179 15.03 -16.77 12.20
N VAL A 180 14.61 -16.32 13.37
CA VAL A 180 15.38 -16.50 14.59
C VAL A 180 15.37 -17.99 14.96
N ALA A 181 16.57 -18.53 15.18
CA ALA A 181 16.75 -19.86 15.76
C ALA A 181 16.93 -19.72 17.28
N ASP A 182 16.15 -20.45 18.06
CA ASP A 182 16.32 -20.48 19.50
C ASP A 182 17.46 -21.44 19.85
N ASP A 183 18.42 -20.96 20.64
CA ASP A 183 19.50 -21.79 21.17
C ASP A 183 19.00 -22.85 22.18
N ILE A 184 17.79 -22.66 22.71
CA ILE A 184 17.17 -23.56 23.70
C ILE A 184 16.50 -24.74 22.99
N ASP A 185 15.80 -24.53 21.89
CA ASP A 185 15.19 -25.60 21.09
C ASP A 185 15.35 -25.38 19.57
N PRO A 186 16.43 -25.89 18.98
CA PRO A 186 16.69 -25.75 17.56
C PRO A 186 15.64 -26.43 16.64
N ASN A 187 14.72 -27.26 17.22
CA ASN A 187 13.64 -27.88 16.47
C ASN A 187 12.44 -26.94 16.25
N TRP A 188 12.44 -25.77 16.92
CA TRP A 188 11.41 -24.77 16.80
C TRP A 188 11.96 -23.43 16.28
N PRO A 189 12.49 -23.38 15.06
CA PRO A 189 12.86 -22.11 14.45
C PRO A 189 11.62 -21.25 14.22
N GLU A 190 11.80 -19.94 14.16
CA GLU A 190 10.71 -18.97 14.01
C GLU A 190 9.76 -19.31 12.85
N LYS A 191 10.29 -19.74 11.71
CA LYS A 191 9.48 -20.19 10.56
C LYS A 191 8.48 -21.29 10.90
N LYS A 192 8.83 -22.22 11.81
CA LYS A 192 7.94 -23.30 12.22
C LYS A 192 6.83 -22.78 13.12
N ILE A 193 7.19 -21.91 14.07
CA ILE A 193 6.22 -21.26 14.96
C ILE A 193 5.21 -20.45 14.15
N ASN A 194 5.73 -19.61 13.23
CA ASN A 194 4.90 -18.78 12.36
C ASN A 194 3.96 -19.63 11.49
N TRP A 195 4.46 -20.73 10.95
CA TRP A 195 3.65 -21.64 10.14
C TRP A 195 2.52 -22.31 10.94
N GLU A 196 2.83 -22.86 12.13
CA GLU A 196 1.80 -23.45 12.99
C GLU A 196 0.76 -22.42 13.40
N LEU A 197 1.19 -21.23 13.84
CA LEU A 197 0.30 -20.13 14.20
C LEU A 197 -0.57 -19.69 13.01
N SER A 198 0.00 -19.58 11.82
CA SER A 198 -0.73 -19.18 10.61
C SER A 198 -1.83 -20.18 10.24
N LYS A 199 -1.61 -21.48 10.43
CA LYS A 199 -2.63 -22.51 10.23
C LYS A 199 -3.77 -22.38 11.24
N GLU A 200 -3.47 -22.13 12.51
CA GLU A 200 -4.48 -21.93 13.55
C GLU A 200 -5.32 -20.67 13.27
N ILE A 201 -4.67 -19.57 12.86
CA ILE A 201 -5.36 -18.34 12.46
C ILE A 201 -6.26 -18.61 11.25
N ALA A 202 -5.77 -19.29 10.23
CA ALA A 202 -6.55 -19.61 9.03
C ALA A 202 -7.78 -20.44 9.40
N SER A 203 -7.60 -21.50 10.18
CA SER A 203 -8.70 -22.35 10.66
C SER A 203 -9.75 -21.59 11.48
N ALA A 204 -9.31 -20.69 12.36
CA ALA A 204 -10.21 -19.86 13.17
C ALA A 204 -11.01 -18.86 12.32
N LEU A 205 -10.42 -18.31 11.26
CA LEU A 205 -11.09 -17.41 10.31
C LEU A 205 -12.09 -18.18 9.43
N GLU A 206 -11.71 -19.35 8.91
CA GLU A 206 -12.60 -20.24 8.14
C GLU A 206 -13.81 -20.68 8.95
N ALA A 207 -13.61 -21.02 10.23
CA ALA A 207 -14.71 -21.37 11.14
C ALA A 207 -15.70 -20.21 11.33
N LYS A 208 -15.29 -18.96 11.10
CA LYS A 208 -16.14 -17.76 11.10
C LYS A 208 -16.72 -17.45 9.72
N GLY A 209 -16.43 -18.27 8.70
CA GLY A 209 -16.96 -18.15 7.35
C GLY A 209 -16.13 -17.27 6.41
N ALA A 210 -14.89 -16.96 6.74
CA ALA A 210 -13.96 -16.34 5.80
C ALA A 210 -13.50 -17.35 4.73
N GLU A 211 -13.13 -16.82 3.56
CA GLU A 211 -12.36 -17.52 2.55
C GLU A 211 -10.88 -17.18 2.77
N VAL A 212 -10.08 -18.15 3.23
CA VAL A 212 -8.69 -17.89 3.62
C VAL A 212 -7.73 -18.38 2.57
N ASN A 213 -6.78 -17.49 2.18
CA ASN A 213 -5.65 -17.84 1.36
C ASN A 213 -4.37 -17.84 2.22
N LEU A 214 -3.87 -19.03 2.52
CA LEU A 214 -2.62 -19.22 3.24
C LEU A 214 -1.47 -19.24 2.22
N LEU A 215 -0.65 -18.18 2.17
CA LEU A 215 0.28 -17.91 1.08
C LEU A 215 1.55 -18.74 1.09
N GLN A 216 1.94 -19.31 2.21
CA GLN A 216 3.18 -20.06 2.33
C GLN A 216 2.95 -21.41 2.93
N THR A 217 3.89 -22.31 2.66
CA THR A 217 4.11 -23.52 3.42
C THR A 217 5.43 -23.39 4.19
N TYR A 218 5.59 -24.16 5.24
CA TYR A 218 6.83 -24.24 6.01
C TYR A 218 8.10 -24.41 5.13
N GLU A 219 7.95 -25.02 3.96
CA GLU A 219 9.03 -25.37 3.05
C GLU A 219 9.26 -24.35 1.93
N THR A 220 8.35 -23.41 1.73
CA THR A 220 8.46 -22.43 0.63
C THR A 220 9.17 -21.15 1.06
N THR A 221 9.78 -20.46 0.09
CA THR A 221 10.41 -19.17 0.30
C THR A 221 9.39 -18.08 0.61
N PRO A 222 9.66 -17.17 1.54
CA PRO A 222 8.76 -16.06 1.89
C PRO A 222 8.27 -15.27 0.70
N LEU A 223 6.99 -14.86 0.72
CA LEU A 223 6.36 -14.12 -0.37
C LEU A 223 7.06 -12.79 -0.66
N TRP A 224 7.60 -12.12 0.35
CA TRP A 224 8.34 -10.88 0.15
C TRP A 224 9.55 -11.06 -0.76
N THR A 225 10.20 -12.22 -0.74
CA THR A 225 11.26 -12.58 -1.70
C THR A 225 10.71 -12.85 -3.10
N ALA A 226 9.50 -13.39 -3.20
CA ALA A 226 8.86 -13.68 -4.49
C ALA A 226 8.24 -12.44 -5.15
N VAL A 227 7.74 -11.48 -4.38
CA VAL A 227 7.15 -10.22 -4.89
C VAL A 227 8.21 -9.32 -5.52
N TRP A 228 9.42 -9.28 -4.96
CA TRP A 228 10.54 -8.51 -5.53
C TRP A 228 11.04 -9.06 -6.88
N HIS A 229 10.69 -10.30 -7.23
CA HIS A 229 11.10 -10.95 -8.48
C HIS A 229 9.98 -11.01 -9.54
N ARG A 230 8.79 -10.47 -9.28
CA ARG A 230 7.62 -10.57 -10.17
C ARG A 230 7.02 -9.24 -10.64
N GLN A 231 7.73 -8.14 -10.42
CA GLN A 231 7.32 -6.83 -10.98
C GLN A 231 8.20 -6.47 -12.15
#